data_95b70cb5d2e74957e2b6735473745f07
#
_entry.id   95b70cb5d2e74957e2b6735473745f07
#
_cell.length_a   1.000
_cell.length_b   1.000
_cell.length_c   1.000
_cell.angle_alpha   90.00
_cell.angle_beta   90.00
_cell.angle_gamma   90.00
#
_symmetry.space_group_name_H-M   'P 1'
#
loop_
_entity.id
_entity.type
_entity.pdbx_description
1 polymer ?
#
loop_
_entity_poly.entity_id
_entity_poly.type
_entity_poly.pdbx_seq_one_letter_code
_entity_poly.pdbx_strand_id
1 'polypeptide(L)'
;MEHLLSLYTGIVFDLGDVLFKWSANTTTTISPRTLRSILESPTWFNYERGRLGEADCYATISSEFDVSVEEVRQAFRDARESLQANHNLIHFIRELKAQSNDGLRIYAMSNISLPDWEVLKTKLADWSIFDAVFTSGAAGARKPDLGFYRHVISATGLHPQQTIFVDDKLENVISARSLGFCGIVFDSESTVRRVLRNLGGDPIQRGCEFLRHNARNLQSVTKATPTQASVVVEENFAQLLILEATNQR
;
A
#
# COMPACT_ATOMS: atom_id res chain seq x y z
N MET A 1 6.96 -18.94 20.21
CA MET A 1 6.89 -17.64 19.49
C MET A 1 8.22 -17.25 18.83
N GLU A 2 9.32 -17.92 19.10
CA GLU A 2 10.66 -17.63 18.53
C GLU A 2 10.83 -17.97 17.03
N HIS A 3 9.87 -18.61 16.37
CA HIS A 3 9.96 -18.98 14.95
C HIS A 3 9.26 -18.02 13.99
N LEU A 4 8.76 -16.87 14.47
CA LEU A 4 7.89 -15.98 13.69
C LEU A 4 8.57 -15.27 12.52
N LEU A 5 9.91 -15.18 12.51
CA LEU A 5 10.64 -14.32 11.59
C LEU A 5 11.83 -15.02 10.89
N SER A 6 11.88 -16.35 10.87
CA SER A 6 13.01 -17.05 10.24
C SER A 6 13.07 -16.88 8.71
N LEU A 7 11.98 -16.45 8.05
CA LEU A 7 11.91 -16.30 6.60
C LEU A 7 11.80 -14.84 6.14
N TYR A 8 11.19 -13.96 6.93
CA TYR A 8 10.97 -12.57 6.56
C TYR A 8 11.76 -11.63 7.47
N THR A 9 12.61 -10.82 6.86
CA THR A 9 13.46 -9.84 7.53
C THR A 9 12.94 -8.41 7.39
N GLY A 10 11.90 -8.21 6.57
CA GLY A 10 11.32 -6.90 6.33
C GLY A 10 9.82 -6.91 6.08
N ILE A 11 9.15 -5.82 6.44
CA ILE A 11 7.77 -5.53 6.04
C ILE A 11 7.72 -4.10 5.52
N VAL A 12 7.07 -3.91 4.37
CA VAL A 12 6.78 -2.61 3.78
C VAL A 12 5.28 -2.39 3.84
N PHE A 13 4.83 -1.34 4.52
CA PHE A 13 3.42 -0.97 4.61
C PHE A 13 3.11 0.23 3.72
N ASP A 14 1.96 0.22 3.06
CA ASP A 14 1.33 1.47 2.65
C ASP A 14 0.85 2.26 3.87
N LEU A 15 0.68 3.56 3.70
CA LEU A 15 0.16 4.46 4.74
C LEU A 15 -1.35 4.71 4.56
N GLY A 16 -1.76 5.19 3.39
CA GLY A 16 -3.16 5.54 3.11
C GLY A 16 -4.06 4.30 3.10
N ASP A 17 -5.23 4.38 3.73
CA ASP A 17 -6.22 3.30 3.86
C ASP A 17 -5.69 1.99 4.48
N VAL A 18 -4.41 1.95 4.89
CA VAL A 18 -3.79 0.86 5.67
C VAL A 18 -3.49 1.32 7.10
N LEU A 19 -2.55 2.24 7.28
CA LEU A 19 -2.15 2.76 8.59
C LEU A 19 -2.83 4.08 8.95
N PHE A 20 -3.35 4.79 7.97
CA PHE A 20 -4.10 6.03 8.14
C PHE A 20 -5.38 5.97 7.33
N LYS A 21 -6.50 6.30 7.96
CA LYS A 21 -7.80 6.45 7.30
C LYS A 21 -8.11 7.91 7.09
N TRP A 22 -8.83 8.21 6.03
CA TRP A 22 -9.31 9.53 5.68
C TRP A 22 -10.78 9.47 5.22
N SER A 23 -11.47 10.62 5.16
CA SER A 23 -12.84 10.71 4.70
C SER A 23 -12.91 11.46 3.36
N ALA A 24 -13.64 10.90 2.41
CA ALA A 24 -13.98 11.58 1.17
C ALA A 24 -15.18 12.55 1.32
N ASN A 25 -15.79 12.64 2.50
CA ASN A 25 -16.82 13.63 2.81
C ASN A 25 -16.15 14.98 3.04
N THR A 26 -16.56 15.99 2.30
CA THR A 26 -16.03 17.36 2.39
C THR A 26 -17.16 18.35 2.70
N THR A 27 -16.80 19.56 3.11
CA THR A 27 -17.73 20.67 3.33
C THR A 27 -18.07 21.42 2.03
N THR A 28 -17.53 20.96 0.89
CA THR A 28 -17.72 21.56 -0.44
C THR A 28 -18.83 20.87 -1.23
N THR A 29 -19.12 21.36 -2.43
CA THR A 29 -20.03 20.71 -3.40
C THR A 29 -19.39 19.49 -4.07
N ILE A 30 -18.07 19.29 -3.93
CA ILE A 30 -17.35 18.13 -4.50
C ILE A 30 -17.84 16.87 -3.81
N SER A 31 -18.54 16.03 -4.58
CA SER A 31 -19.03 14.75 -4.07
C SER A 31 -17.87 13.80 -3.73
N PRO A 32 -18.07 12.83 -2.82
CA PRO A 32 -17.09 11.78 -2.57
C PRO A 32 -16.67 11.01 -3.82
N ARG A 33 -17.59 10.85 -4.78
CA ARG A 33 -17.32 10.21 -6.07
C ARG A 33 -16.38 11.08 -6.92
N THR A 34 -16.68 12.37 -7.04
CA THR A 34 -15.85 13.33 -7.79
C THR A 34 -14.45 13.40 -7.17
N LEU A 35 -14.36 13.48 -5.83
CA LEU A 35 -13.07 13.51 -5.14
C LEU A 35 -12.23 12.26 -5.44
N ARG A 36 -12.83 11.05 -5.43
CA ARG A 36 -12.13 9.83 -5.84
C ARG A 36 -11.69 9.87 -7.29
N SER A 37 -12.52 10.37 -8.20
CA SER A 37 -12.12 10.53 -9.61
C SER A 37 -10.95 11.50 -9.79
N ILE A 38 -10.88 12.55 -8.98
CA ILE A 38 -9.74 13.48 -8.93
C ILE A 38 -8.48 12.72 -8.51
N LEU A 39 -8.54 11.92 -7.44
CA LEU A 39 -7.42 11.14 -6.92
C LEU A 39 -6.92 10.05 -7.90
N GLU A 40 -7.75 9.65 -8.86
CA GLU A 40 -7.44 8.69 -9.92
C GLU A 40 -7.02 9.38 -11.23
N SER A 41 -6.93 10.71 -11.27
CA SER A 41 -6.57 11.47 -12.47
C SER A 41 -5.05 11.50 -12.73
N PRO A 42 -4.63 11.61 -14.01
CA PRO A 42 -3.22 11.83 -14.36
C PRO A 42 -2.64 13.10 -13.71
N THR A 43 -3.44 14.15 -13.53
CA THR A 43 -3.06 15.41 -12.86
C THR A 43 -2.68 15.13 -11.41
N TRP A 44 -3.52 14.40 -10.69
CA TRP A 44 -3.22 14.00 -9.29
C TRP A 44 -1.97 13.12 -9.21
N PHE A 45 -1.81 12.16 -10.13
CA PHE A 45 -0.63 11.29 -10.17
C PHE A 45 0.67 12.07 -10.40
N ASN A 46 0.65 13.16 -11.18
CA ASN A 46 1.80 14.04 -11.35
C ASN A 46 2.09 14.86 -10.09
N TYR A 47 1.06 15.29 -9.37
CA TYR A 47 1.19 15.93 -8.07
C TYR A 47 1.80 14.98 -7.03
N GLU A 48 1.31 13.75 -6.92
CA GLU A 48 1.88 12.73 -6.03
C GLU A 48 3.35 12.41 -6.35
N ARG A 49 3.76 12.49 -7.62
CA ARG A 49 5.16 12.30 -8.03
C ARG A 49 6.03 13.54 -7.81
N GLY A 50 5.49 14.65 -7.30
CA GLY A 50 6.19 15.91 -7.17
C GLY A 50 6.52 16.61 -8.50
N ARG A 51 5.87 16.19 -9.61
CA ARG A 51 6.06 16.79 -10.95
C ARG A 51 5.20 18.02 -11.18
N LEU A 52 4.21 18.24 -10.34
CA LEU A 52 3.27 19.34 -10.38
C LEU A 52 3.18 19.95 -8.97
N GLY A 53 3.25 21.26 -8.89
CA GLY A 53 3.03 21.97 -7.64
C GLY A 53 1.56 21.95 -7.20
N GLU A 54 1.27 22.15 -5.92
CA GLU A 54 -0.09 22.12 -5.38
C GLU A 54 -1.01 23.14 -6.07
N ALA A 55 -0.54 24.39 -6.25
CA ALA A 55 -1.34 25.43 -6.89
C ALA A 55 -1.72 25.10 -8.33
N ASP A 56 -0.75 24.59 -9.12
CA ASP A 56 -0.97 24.21 -10.51
C ASP A 56 -1.84 22.94 -10.59
N CYS A 57 -1.67 22.00 -9.66
CA CYS A 57 -2.52 20.83 -9.55
C CYS A 57 -3.98 21.25 -9.34
N TYR A 58 -4.26 22.10 -8.37
CA TYR A 58 -5.62 22.53 -8.04
C TYR A 58 -6.26 23.36 -9.16
N ALA A 59 -5.48 24.21 -9.84
CA ALA A 59 -5.96 24.95 -11.01
C ALA A 59 -6.32 24.02 -12.19
N THR A 60 -5.50 23.01 -12.43
CA THR A 60 -5.76 22.02 -13.50
C THR A 60 -6.99 21.17 -13.16
N ILE A 61 -7.09 20.66 -11.93
CA ILE A 61 -8.27 19.92 -11.44
C ILE A 61 -9.53 20.74 -11.56
N SER A 62 -9.48 22.03 -11.17
CA SER A 62 -10.60 22.97 -11.29
C SER A 62 -11.16 22.99 -12.71
N SER A 63 -10.28 23.05 -13.71
CA SER A 63 -10.65 23.05 -15.14
C SER A 63 -11.13 21.66 -15.61
N GLU A 64 -10.48 20.57 -15.18
CA GLU A 64 -10.82 19.21 -15.61
C GLU A 64 -12.18 18.72 -15.08
N PHE A 65 -12.56 19.15 -13.87
CA PHE A 65 -13.75 18.67 -13.17
C PHE A 65 -14.87 19.70 -13.02
N ASP A 66 -14.71 20.89 -13.64
CA ASP A 66 -15.67 21.99 -13.58
C ASP A 66 -16.07 22.37 -12.13
N VAL A 67 -15.08 22.54 -11.29
CA VAL A 67 -15.21 22.95 -9.88
C VAL A 67 -14.29 24.14 -9.59
N SER A 68 -14.62 24.99 -8.62
CA SER A 68 -13.73 26.12 -8.31
C SER A 68 -12.45 25.67 -7.63
N VAL A 69 -11.34 26.38 -7.86
CA VAL A 69 -10.04 26.13 -7.19
C VAL A 69 -10.19 26.17 -5.66
N GLU A 70 -11.05 27.04 -5.15
CA GLU A 70 -11.26 27.14 -3.70
C GLU A 70 -12.00 25.93 -3.13
N GLU A 71 -12.98 25.37 -3.86
CA GLU A 71 -13.62 24.11 -3.48
C GLU A 71 -12.65 22.93 -3.50
N VAL A 72 -11.77 22.86 -4.52
CA VAL A 72 -10.70 21.83 -4.55
C VAL A 72 -9.80 21.98 -3.33
N ARG A 73 -9.33 23.19 -3.05
CA ARG A 73 -8.48 23.47 -1.88
C ARG A 73 -9.16 23.10 -0.57
N GLN A 74 -10.44 23.46 -0.42
CA GLN A 74 -11.19 23.13 0.80
C GLN A 74 -11.43 21.62 0.92
N ALA A 75 -11.80 20.94 -0.17
CA ALA A 75 -12.02 19.50 -0.15
C ALA A 75 -10.76 18.72 0.30
N PHE A 76 -9.58 19.10 -0.18
CA PHE A 76 -8.33 18.45 0.25
C PHE A 76 -7.92 18.89 1.67
N ARG A 77 -8.26 20.08 2.10
CA ARG A 77 -8.10 20.49 3.50
C ARG A 77 -8.95 19.62 4.43
N ASP A 78 -10.22 19.43 4.11
CA ASP A 78 -11.14 18.57 4.86
C ASP A 78 -10.62 17.11 4.91
N ALA A 79 -10.13 16.59 3.76
CA ALA A 79 -9.55 15.26 3.69
C ALA A 79 -8.31 15.10 4.61
N ARG A 80 -7.39 16.08 4.59
CA ARG A 80 -6.21 16.13 5.48
C ARG A 80 -6.59 16.21 6.96
N GLU A 81 -7.59 17.02 7.30
CA GLU A 81 -8.09 17.17 8.68
C GLU A 81 -8.72 15.86 9.18
N SER A 82 -9.41 15.14 8.30
CA SER A 82 -10.05 13.86 8.62
C SER A 82 -9.08 12.70 8.85
N LEU A 83 -7.80 12.84 8.51
CA LEU A 83 -6.79 11.79 8.66
C LEU A 83 -6.67 11.30 10.11
N GLN A 84 -6.81 10.00 10.31
CA GLN A 84 -6.71 9.32 11.60
C GLN A 84 -5.78 8.12 11.50
N ALA A 85 -4.84 8.01 12.44
CA ALA A 85 -3.96 6.87 12.55
C ALA A 85 -4.71 5.61 13.05
N ASN A 86 -4.43 4.46 12.46
CA ASN A 86 -4.88 3.17 12.98
C ASN A 86 -3.96 2.75 14.14
N HIS A 87 -4.22 3.31 15.31
CA HIS A 87 -3.40 3.07 16.51
C HIS A 87 -3.29 1.60 16.89
N ASN A 88 -4.34 0.81 16.66
CA ASN A 88 -4.32 -0.62 16.96
C ASN A 88 -3.36 -1.39 16.07
N LEU A 89 -3.37 -1.11 14.75
CA LEU A 89 -2.44 -1.76 13.82
C LEU A 89 -1.00 -1.29 14.07
N ILE A 90 -0.80 0.01 14.32
CA ILE A 90 0.51 0.57 14.67
C ILE A 90 1.06 -0.06 15.96
N HIS A 91 0.23 -0.24 16.98
CA HIS A 91 0.63 -0.94 18.21
C HIS A 91 1.07 -2.38 17.92
N PHE A 92 0.29 -3.10 17.13
CA PHE A 92 0.63 -4.46 16.73
C PHE A 92 1.97 -4.54 15.95
N ILE A 93 2.25 -3.58 15.07
CA ILE A 93 3.53 -3.51 14.35
C ILE A 93 4.69 -3.27 15.32
N ARG A 94 4.50 -2.41 16.34
CA ARG A 94 5.50 -2.23 17.42
C ARG A 94 5.78 -3.51 18.18
N GLU A 95 4.72 -4.25 18.53
CA GLU A 95 4.86 -5.55 19.17
C GLU A 95 5.64 -6.54 18.30
N LEU A 96 5.34 -6.63 17.01
CA LEU A 96 6.07 -7.49 16.06
C LEU A 96 7.56 -7.13 16.01
N LYS A 97 7.87 -5.83 15.87
CA LYS A 97 9.25 -5.34 15.84
C LYS A 97 9.99 -5.66 17.12
N ALA A 98 9.39 -5.40 18.30
CA ALA A 98 9.99 -5.69 19.59
C ALA A 98 10.25 -7.18 19.81
N GLN A 99 9.35 -8.07 19.36
CA GLN A 99 9.48 -9.51 19.47
C GLN A 99 10.54 -10.12 18.54
N SER A 100 11.00 -9.37 17.55
CA SER A 100 11.96 -9.85 16.57
C SER A 100 13.43 -9.71 16.99
N ASN A 101 13.70 -9.19 18.19
CA ASN A 101 15.07 -8.90 18.66
C ASN A 101 15.89 -8.12 17.62
N ASP A 102 15.31 -7.04 17.07
CA ASP A 102 15.87 -6.19 16.02
C ASP A 102 16.14 -6.87 14.66
N GLY A 103 15.68 -8.10 14.47
CA GLY A 103 15.80 -8.84 13.21
C GLY A 103 14.82 -8.40 12.12
N LEU A 104 13.71 -7.72 12.50
CA LEU A 104 12.67 -7.27 11.56
C LEU A 104 12.79 -5.77 11.27
N ARG A 105 12.93 -5.44 9.99
CA ARG A 105 12.89 -4.06 9.50
C ARG A 105 11.50 -3.69 9.04
N ILE A 106 11.02 -2.52 9.44
CA ILE A 106 9.70 -2.00 9.07
C ILE A 106 9.88 -0.74 8.24
N TYR A 107 9.28 -0.74 7.06
CA TYR A 107 9.32 0.39 6.14
C TYR A 107 7.92 0.86 5.81
N ALA A 108 7.78 2.13 5.41
CA ALA A 108 6.58 2.64 4.79
C ALA A 108 6.87 3.07 3.34
N MET A 109 5.91 2.84 2.44
CA MET A 109 5.98 3.21 1.02
C MET A 109 4.62 3.72 0.55
N SER A 110 4.48 5.04 0.37
CA SER A 110 3.18 5.68 0.13
C SER A 110 3.17 6.53 -1.13
N ASN A 111 2.04 6.48 -1.86
CA ASN A 111 1.70 7.46 -2.88
C ASN A 111 1.18 8.71 -2.18
N ILE A 112 2.03 9.69 -2.01
CA ILE A 112 1.71 10.94 -1.31
C ILE A 112 2.61 12.07 -1.81
N SER A 113 2.02 13.24 -2.06
CA SER A 113 2.76 14.45 -2.39
C SER A 113 3.61 14.96 -1.22
N LEU A 114 4.58 15.81 -1.46
CA LEU A 114 5.37 16.39 -0.38
C LEU A 114 4.53 17.25 0.58
N PRO A 115 3.62 18.13 0.11
CA PRO A 115 2.76 18.91 1.03
C PRO A 115 1.84 18.01 1.88
N ASP A 116 1.26 16.95 1.30
CA ASP A 116 0.40 16.03 2.03
C ASP A 116 1.18 15.22 3.06
N TRP A 117 2.42 14.84 2.73
CA TRP A 117 3.33 14.17 3.66
C TRP A 117 3.65 15.05 4.88
N GLU A 118 3.87 16.36 4.70
CA GLU A 118 4.12 17.27 5.83
C GLU A 118 2.92 17.28 6.81
N VAL A 119 1.69 17.20 6.29
CA VAL A 119 0.49 17.11 7.13
C VAL A 119 0.39 15.72 7.78
N LEU A 120 0.57 14.64 7.00
CA LEU A 120 0.45 13.27 7.52
C LEU A 120 1.44 13.00 8.66
N LYS A 121 2.66 13.54 8.59
CA LYS A 121 3.66 13.41 9.65
C LYS A 121 3.16 13.89 11.02
N THR A 122 2.27 14.88 11.05
CA THR A 122 1.73 15.41 12.30
C THR A 122 0.67 14.52 12.95
N LYS A 123 0.14 13.53 12.22
CA LYS A 123 -0.95 12.66 12.68
C LYS A 123 -0.48 11.45 13.50
N LEU A 124 0.82 11.23 13.59
CA LEU A 124 1.44 10.20 14.43
C LEU A 124 2.55 10.84 15.27
N ALA A 125 2.47 10.69 16.58
CA ALA A 125 3.44 11.28 17.50
C ALA A 125 4.84 10.66 17.40
N ASP A 126 4.92 9.38 17.00
CA ASP A 126 6.17 8.62 16.96
C ASP A 126 6.26 7.77 15.69
N TRP A 127 7.19 8.15 14.81
CA TRP A 127 7.50 7.47 13.55
C TRP A 127 8.67 6.48 13.67
N SER A 128 9.26 6.31 14.84
CA SER A 128 10.42 5.43 15.08
C SER A 128 10.14 3.94 14.83
N ILE A 129 8.87 3.58 14.69
CA ILE A 129 8.49 2.22 14.27
C ILE A 129 9.02 1.88 12.87
N PHE A 130 9.17 2.90 12.01
CA PHE A 130 9.69 2.72 10.65
C PHE A 130 11.20 2.96 10.62
N ASP A 131 11.93 2.02 10.03
CA ASP A 131 13.37 2.18 9.76
C ASP A 131 13.60 3.21 8.62
N ALA A 132 12.64 3.30 7.68
CA ALA A 132 12.55 4.40 6.72
C ALA A 132 11.13 4.55 6.16
N VAL A 133 10.82 5.76 5.66
CA VAL A 133 9.56 6.09 4.98
C VAL A 133 9.88 6.63 3.59
N PHE A 134 9.25 6.02 2.57
CA PHE A 134 9.41 6.38 1.17
C PHE A 134 8.09 6.98 0.66
N THR A 135 8.18 8.18 0.12
CA THR A 135 7.04 8.90 -0.46
C THR A 135 7.24 9.07 -1.95
N SER A 136 6.16 8.98 -2.72
CA SER A 136 6.19 9.18 -4.17
C SER A 136 6.67 10.57 -4.55
N GLY A 137 6.32 11.58 -3.75
CA GLY A 137 6.73 12.97 -3.96
C GLY A 137 8.25 13.18 -3.85
N ALA A 138 8.91 12.46 -2.94
CA ALA A 138 10.37 12.51 -2.81
C ALA A 138 11.09 11.64 -3.85
N ALA A 139 10.49 10.48 -4.21
CA ALA A 139 11.08 9.54 -5.15
C ALA A 139 10.88 9.93 -6.63
N GLY A 140 9.97 10.86 -6.95
CA GLY A 140 9.61 11.19 -8.34
C GLY A 140 8.87 10.07 -9.08
N ALA A 141 8.49 9.01 -8.37
CA ALA A 141 7.84 7.80 -8.88
C ALA A 141 6.77 7.34 -7.89
N ARG A 142 5.72 6.67 -8.37
CA ARG A 142 4.60 6.20 -7.54
C ARG A 142 4.28 4.72 -7.79
N LYS A 143 3.65 4.06 -6.84
CA LYS A 143 3.01 2.76 -7.06
C LYS A 143 1.88 2.92 -8.09
N PRO A 144 1.66 1.96 -9.01
CA PRO A 144 2.29 0.65 -9.14
C PRO A 144 3.56 0.65 -10.02
N ASP A 145 4.17 1.80 -10.38
CA ASP A 145 5.38 1.85 -11.21
C ASP A 145 6.55 1.10 -10.54
N LEU A 146 7.10 0.09 -11.21
CA LEU A 146 8.19 -0.74 -10.67
C LEU A 146 9.45 0.06 -10.29
N GLY A 147 9.63 1.26 -10.86
CA GLY A 147 10.70 2.17 -10.51
C GLY A 147 10.70 2.55 -9.05
N PHE A 148 9.54 2.78 -8.46
CA PHE A 148 9.43 3.14 -7.04
C PHE A 148 9.81 1.97 -6.11
N TYR A 149 9.38 0.74 -6.43
CA TYR A 149 9.80 -0.45 -5.67
C TYR A 149 11.31 -0.70 -5.75
N ARG A 150 11.89 -0.58 -6.96
CA ARG A 150 13.35 -0.71 -7.15
C ARG A 150 14.12 0.36 -6.39
N HIS A 151 13.61 1.59 -6.32
CA HIS A 151 14.17 2.66 -5.50
C HIS A 151 14.21 2.24 -4.01
N VAL A 152 13.09 1.72 -3.46
CA VAL A 152 13.02 1.24 -2.07
C VAL A 152 13.99 0.09 -1.85
N ILE A 153 14.02 -0.91 -2.73
CA ILE A 153 14.95 -2.05 -2.66
C ILE A 153 16.40 -1.56 -2.61
N SER A 154 16.78 -0.65 -3.52
CA SER A 154 18.15 -0.12 -3.60
C SER A 154 18.54 0.70 -2.37
N ALA A 155 17.61 1.52 -1.85
CA ALA A 155 17.88 2.40 -0.71
C ALA A 155 17.99 1.63 0.62
N THR A 156 17.31 0.49 0.75
CA THR A 156 17.25 -0.28 2.01
C THR A 156 18.13 -1.53 2.00
N GLY A 157 18.50 -2.02 0.82
CA GLY A 157 19.17 -3.31 0.66
C GLY A 157 18.28 -4.53 0.99
N LEU A 158 16.95 -4.33 1.12
CA LEU A 158 16.03 -5.44 1.43
C LEU A 158 16.02 -6.50 0.31
N HIS A 159 15.78 -7.75 0.71
CA HIS A 159 15.57 -8.85 -0.22
C HIS A 159 14.07 -9.07 -0.44
N PRO A 160 13.54 -8.87 -1.67
CA PRO A 160 12.10 -8.98 -1.92
C PRO A 160 11.50 -10.31 -1.44
N GLN A 161 12.18 -11.46 -1.68
CA GLN A 161 11.71 -12.79 -1.27
C GLN A 161 11.63 -12.97 0.26
N GLN A 162 12.32 -12.12 1.02
CA GLN A 162 12.31 -12.08 2.47
C GLN A 162 11.54 -10.87 3.02
N THR A 163 10.73 -10.23 2.18
CA THR A 163 10.01 -9.01 2.53
C THR A 163 8.52 -9.13 2.22
N ILE A 164 7.70 -8.79 3.20
CA ILE A 164 6.25 -8.69 3.06
C ILE A 164 5.91 -7.27 2.59
N PHE A 165 4.98 -7.16 1.65
CA PHE A 165 4.42 -5.88 1.18
C PHE A 165 2.93 -5.85 1.45
N VAL A 166 2.44 -4.84 2.16
CA VAL A 166 1.04 -4.68 2.57
C VAL A 166 0.47 -3.38 1.98
N ASP A 167 -0.57 -3.47 1.17
CA ASP A 167 -1.19 -2.33 0.47
C ASP A 167 -2.67 -2.64 0.21
N ASP A 168 -3.55 -1.63 0.23
CA ASP A 168 -4.98 -1.80 -0.05
C ASP A 168 -5.30 -1.95 -1.54
N LYS A 169 -4.40 -1.51 -2.42
CA LYS A 169 -4.56 -1.58 -3.88
C LYS A 169 -3.95 -2.85 -4.45
N LEU A 170 -4.80 -3.66 -5.10
CA LEU A 170 -4.37 -4.91 -5.71
C LEU A 170 -3.26 -4.71 -6.75
N GLU A 171 -3.34 -3.68 -7.59
CA GLU A 171 -2.33 -3.35 -8.60
C GLU A 171 -0.95 -3.07 -7.99
N ASN A 172 -0.90 -2.42 -6.82
CA ASN A 172 0.34 -2.20 -6.09
C ASN A 172 0.92 -3.52 -5.58
N VAL A 173 0.05 -4.39 -5.04
CA VAL A 173 0.46 -5.72 -4.56
C VAL A 173 0.95 -6.62 -5.70
N ILE A 174 0.29 -6.59 -6.87
CA ILE A 174 0.73 -7.33 -8.06
C ILE A 174 2.13 -6.87 -8.50
N SER A 175 2.37 -5.56 -8.54
CA SER A 175 3.69 -5.01 -8.87
C SER A 175 4.76 -5.44 -7.86
N ALA A 176 4.47 -5.43 -6.57
CA ALA A 176 5.38 -5.94 -5.54
C ALA A 176 5.70 -7.44 -5.76
N ARG A 177 4.67 -8.25 -6.01
CA ARG A 177 4.85 -9.71 -6.28
C ARG A 177 5.69 -9.98 -7.52
N SER A 178 5.57 -9.18 -8.57
CA SER A 178 6.37 -9.32 -9.79
C SER A 178 7.87 -9.14 -9.55
N LEU A 179 8.24 -8.49 -8.44
CA LEU A 179 9.63 -8.31 -7.97
C LEU A 179 10.03 -9.32 -6.88
N GLY A 180 9.13 -10.24 -6.52
CA GLY A 180 9.41 -11.31 -5.56
C GLY A 180 8.97 -11.03 -4.11
N PHE A 181 8.28 -9.91 -3.83
CA PHE A 181 7.73 -9.66 -2.49
C PHE A 181 6.60 -10.64 -2.14
N CYS A 182 6.48 -10.96 -0.86
CA CYS A 182 5.27 -11.58 -0.31
C CYS A 182 4.18 -10.51 -0.18
N GLY A 183 3.39 -10.29 -1.24
CA GLY A 183 2.39 -9.24 -1.29
C GLY A 183 1.07 -9.64 -0.58
N ILE A 184 0.54 -8.79 0.26
CA ILE A 184 -0.73 -8.93 0.97
C ILE A 184 -1.63 -7.75 0.62
N VAL A 185 -2.82 -8.03 0.09
CA VAL A 185 -3.86 -7.01 -0.09
C VAL A 185 -4.50 -6.74 1.28
N PHE A 186 -4.46 -5.50 1.73
CA PHE A 186 -5.10 -5.07 2.96
C PHE A 186 -6.61 -4.95 2.76
N ASP A 187 -7.38 -5.77 3.46
CA ASP A 187 -8.86 -5.69 3.51
C ASP A 187 -9.34 -5.27 4.90
N SER A 188 -8.65 -5.70 5.93
CA SER A 188 -8.98 -5.38 7.32
C SER A 188 -7.78 -5.60 8.24
N GLU A 189 -7.77 -4.87 9.35
CA GLU A 189 -6.77 -5.04 10.41
C GLU A 189 -6.72 -6.49 10.92
N SER A 190 -7.89 -7.09 11.16
CA SER A 190 -7.98 -8.45 11.70
C SER A 190 -7.37 -9.50 10.77
N THR A 191 -7.58 -9.35 9.47
CA THR A 191 -7.02 -10.24 8.44
C THR A 191 -5.51 -10.11 8.37
N VAL A 192 -5.00 -8.87 8.29
CA VAL A 192 -3.54 -8.66 8.22
C VAL A 192 -2.84 -9.14 9.49
N ARG A 193 -3.39 -8.83 10.67
CA ARG A 193 -2.84 -9.37 11.94
C ARG A 193 -2.79 -10.90 11.94
N ARG A 194 -3.84 -11.57 11.47
CA ARG A 194 -3.89 -13.03 11.36
C ARG A 194 -2.85 -13.55 10.38
N VAL A 195 -2.76 -12.95 9.19
CA VAL A 195 -1.78 -13.35 8.17
C VAL A 195 -0.35 -13.17 8.69
N LEU A 196 -0.02 -12.00 9.25
CA LEU A 196 1.32 -11.73 9.78
C LEU A 196 1.71 -12.66 10.92
N ARG A 197 0.78 -13.00 11.85
CA ARG A 197 1.03 -13.98 12.90
C ARG A 197 1.30 -15.38 12.34
N ASN A 198 0.57 -15.77 11.29
CA ASN A 198 0.64 -17.12 10.74
C ASN A 198 1.81 -17.32 9.77
N LEU A 199 2.35 -16.24 9.18
CA LEU A 199 3.58 -16.32 8.37
C LEU A 199 4.79 -16.79 9.20
N GLY A 200 4.70 -16.78 10.54
CA GLY A 200 5.67 -17.39 11.45
C GLY A 200 5.44 -18.87 11.80
N GLY A 201 4.31 -19.45 11.40
CA GLY A 201 3.94 -20.83 11.72
C GLY A 201 4.53 -21.90 10.78
N ASP A 202 3.95 -23.11 10.81
CA ASP A 202 4.31 -24.26 9.96
C ASP A 202 4.27 -23.89 8.45
N PRO A 203 5.26 -24.29 7.64
CA PRO A 203 5.31 -24.07 6.19
C PRO A 203 4.05 -24.49 5.43
N ILE A 204 3.40 -25.57 5.84
CA ILE A 204 2.18 -26.10 5.20
C ILE A 204 0.97 -25.21 5.50
N GLN A 205 0.81 -24.74 6.74
CA GLN A 205 -0.26 -23.80 7.09
C GLN A 205 -0.06 -22.43 6.43
N ARG A 206 1.19 -21.98 6.29
CA ARG A 206 1.57 -20.73 5.59
C ARG A 206 1.13 -20.72 4.14
N GLY A 207 1.44 -21.77 3.39
CA GLY A 207 1.04 -21.90 1.98
C GLY A 207 -0.48 -21.89 1.81
N CYS A 208 -1.20 -22.64 2.63
CA CYS A 208 -2.66 -22.73 2.58
C CYS A 208 -3.37 -21.41 2.91
N GLU A 209 -2.89 -20.64 3.89
CA GLU A 209 -3.50 -19.34 4.23
C GLU A 209 -3.16 -18.24 3.23
N PHE A 210 -1.93 -18.21 2.73
CA PHE A 210 -1.53 -17.31 1.66
C PHE A 210 -2.36 -17.54 0.41
N LEU A 211 -2.56 -18.80 0.00
CA LEU A 211 -3.40 -19.16 -1.15
C LEU A 211 -4.88 -18.82 -0.91
N ARG A 212 -5.42 -19.08 0.29
CA ARG A 212 -6.82 -18.74 0.62
C ARG A 212 -7.08 -17.23 0.63
N HIS A 213 -6.15 -16.44 1.16
CA HIS A 213 -6.25 -14.98 1.16
C HIS A 213 -6.23 -14.44 -0.27
N ASN A 214 -5.30 -14.92 -1.08
CA ASN A 214 -5.16 -14.50 -2.47
C ASN A 214 -6.35 -14.95 -3.36
N ALA A 215 -6.89 -16.15 -3.15
CA ALA A 215 -8.05 -16.64 -3.89
C ALA A 215 -9.33 -15.82 -3.61
N ARG A 216 -9.54 -15.35 -2.37
CA ARG A 216 -10.68 -14.47 -2.04
C ARG A 216 -10.59 -13.12 -2.74
N ASN A 217 -9.39 -12.55 -2.81
CA ASN A 217 -9.16 -11.26 -3.48
C ASN A 217 -9.36 -11.38 -5.00
N LEU A 218 -8.97 -12.51 -5.62
CA LEU A 218 -9.23 -12.78 -7.03
C LEU A 218 -10.72 -12.94 -7.33
N GLN A 219 -11.50 -13.56 -6.44
CA GLN A 219 -12.95 -13.68 -6.60
C GLN A 219 -13.70 -12.36 -6.48
N SER A 220 -13.17 -11.36 -5.78
CA SER A 220 -13.75 -10.02 -5.74
C SER A 220 -13.54 -9.24 -7.04
N VAL A 221 -12.42 -9.48 -7.74
CA VAL A 221 -12.09 -8.85 -9.04
C VAL A 221 -12.93 -9.43 -10.18
N THR A 222 -13.23 -10.75 -10.16
CA THR A 222 -14.03 -11.40 -11.21
C THR A 222 -15.52 -11.01 -11.18
N LYS A 223 -16.01 -10.36 -10.13
CA LYS A 223 -17.36 -9.78 -10.07
C LYS A 223 -17.49 -8.44 -10.79
N ALA A 224 -16.39 -7.85 -11.24
CA ALA A 224 -16.31 -6.51 -11.83
C ALA A 224 -15.99 -6.50 -13.34
N THR A 225 -16.62 -7.30 -14.18
CA THR A 225 -16.58 -7.36 -15.68
C THR A 225 -15.78 -8.51 -16.32
N PRO A 226 -16.37 -9.25 -17.29
CA PRO A 226 -15.88 -10.57 -17.70
C PRO A 226 -14.83 -10.60 -18.82
N THR A 227 -14.23 -9.51 -19.28
CA THR A 227 -13.56 -9.53 -20.60
C THR A 227 -12.03 -9.40 -20.61
N GLN A 228 -11.36 -9.11 -19.52
CA GLN A 228 -9.87 -9.05 -19.47
C GLN A 228 -9.23 -9.70 -18.24
N ALA A 229 -9.99 -10.02 -17.22
CA ALA A 229 -9.47 -10.59 -15.98
C ALA A 229 -9.17 -12.09 -16.07
N SER A 230 -9.84 -12.84 -16.95
CA SER A 230 -9.72 -14.29 -17.05
C SER A 230 -8.36 -14.76 -17.59
N VAL A 231 -7.78 -14.07 -18.55
CA VAL A 231 -6.50 -14.46 -19.16
C VAL A 231 -5.32 -14.26 -18.20
N VAL A 232 -5.31 -13.18 -17.43
CA VAL A 232 -4.22 -12.86 -16.46
C VAL A 232 -4.27 -13.80 -15.24
N VAL A 233 -5.44 -14.30 -14.89
CA VAL A 233 -5.61 -15.22 -13.73
C VAL A 233 -5.10 -16.62 -14.05
N GLU A 234 -5.34 -17.15 -15.26
CA GLU A 234 -4.92 -18.49 -15.64
C GLU A 234 -3.39 -18.60 -15.82
N GLU A 235 -2.76 -17.59 -16.41
CA GLU A 235 -1.29 -17.58 -16.59
C GLU A 235 -0.55 -17.46 -15.25
N ASN A 236 -1.05 -16.67 -14.30
CA ASN A 236 -0.43 -16.55 -12.97
C ASN A 236 -0.65 -17.81 -12.11
N PHE A 237 -1.76 -18.53 -12.28
CA PHE A 237 -2.00 -19.78 -11.56
C PHE A 237 -1.08 -20.90 -12.04
N ALA A 238 -0.82 -20.97 -13.36
CA ALA A 238 0.10 -21.94 -13.95
C ALA A 238 1.56 -21.68 -13.53
N GLN A 239 2.00 -20.42 -13.45
CA GLN A 239 3.35 -20.09 -12.99
C GLN A 239 3.56 -20.36 -11.50
N LEU A 240 2.54 -20.19 -10.64
CA LEU A 240 2.62 -20.54 -9.21
C LEU A 240 2.77 -22.05 -9.00
N LEU A 241 2.06 -22.87 -9.77
CA LEU A 241 2.16 -24.34 -9.71
C LEU A 241 3.52 -24.88 -10.21
N ILE A 242 4.14 -24.20 -11.17
CA ILE A 242 5.46 -24.58 -11.69
C ILE A 242 6.57 -24.25 -10.69
N LEU A 243 6.47 -23.13 -9.96
CA LEU A 243 7.42 -22.75 -8.91
C LEU A 243 7.39 -23.70 -7.70
N GLU A 244 6.23 -24.22 -7.32
CA GLU A 244 6.13 -25.24 -6.26
C GLU A 244 6.72 -26.60 -6.69
N ALA A 245 6.56 -26.99 -7.95
CA ALA A 245 7.08 -28.26 -8.46
C ALA A 245 8.62 -28.25 -8.64
N THR A 246 9.25 -27.08 -8.79
CA THR A 246 10.71 -26.95 -8.94
C THR A 246 11.45 -26.84 -7.60
N ASN A 247 10.76 -26.48 -6.50
CA ASN A 247 11.35 -26.41 -5.15
C ASN A 247 11.27 -27.71 -4.34
N GLN A 248 10.75 -28.80 -4.93
CA GLN A 248 10.68 -30.13 -4.30
C GLN A 248 11.69 -31.15 -4.89
N ARG A 249 12.74 -30.67 -5.55
CA ARG A 249 13.86 -31.54 -5.98
C ARG A 249 15.17 -31.08 -5.40
#